data_6f3b03c12636be5bd090effaf61e6ca3
#
_entry.id   6f3b03c12636be5bd090effaf61e6ca3
#
_cell.length_a   1.000
_cell.length_b   1.000
_cell.length_c   1.000
_cell.angle_alpha   90.00
_cell.angle_beta   90.00
_cell.angle_gamma   90.00
#
_symmetry.space_group_name_H-M   'P 1'
#
loop_
_entity.id
_entity.type
_entity.pdbx_description
1 polymer ?
#
loop_
_entity_poly.entity_id
_entity_poly.type
_entity_poly.pdbx_seq_one_letter_code
_entity_poly.pdbx_strand_id
1 'polypeptide(L)'
;MLVVTAGAGEQTDTVGLDDAVDEVLAAYDLGPEPRATLLHVSENTTYRVDDPVGGRRWALRLHRPGYHSLAEIHGELAWVAALRADEVVRTPPVVPTRRGALVATATARPQGAPSGAPSGGAGGGGDGGGGTERHAVLFEWVDGRSPEALEPAALRAAFTQLGDITARLHRHARSWARPPSFARFAWTWESTLGAAGRWGSWTSGLRTALDEAVVIGADAAVGVDGPGSRDAAAREAVELLGRAAAVAEGRLSAFGRGPDRFGLIHADMRMANLLVPDGAGPIAAPGAGAAEAGEVCVIDFDDCGFGWYLWDLAASLSFIEHLDEAGDLVAVWLAAYQRRLPLTAVDVAMIPTFVLLRRLLLVAWLGTHPHSDAVPSIPAYARESCDLAETYLAGRLLAG
;
A
#
# COMPACT_ATOMS: atom_id res chain seq x y z
N MET A 1 3.66 0.96 -18.48
CA MET A 1 2.26 1.41 -18.62
C MET A 1 1.40 0.17 -18.41
N LEU A 2 1.13 -0.17 -17.16
CA LEU A 2 0.08 -1.17 -16.87
C LEU A 2 -1.26 -0.44 -17.05
N VAL A 3 -1.94 -0.77 -18.11
CA VAL A 3 -3.37 -0.45 -18.26
C VAL A 3 -4.08 -1.58 -17.55
N VAL A 4 -4.41 -1.39 -16.28
CA VAL A 4 -5.34 -2.28 -15.57
C VAL A 4 -6.73 -1.91 -16.08
N THR A 5 -7.34 -2.80 -16.85
CA THR A 5 -8.75 -2.68 -17.21
C THR A 5 -9.55 -3.01 -15.95
N ALA A 6 -10.34 -2.05 -15.47
CA ALA A 6 -11.27 -2.27 -14.35
C ALA A 6 -12.13 -3.51 -14.62
N GLY A 7 -12.06 -4.51 -13.72
CA GLY A 7 -12.90 -5.70 -13.78
C GLY A 7 -14.37 -5.36 -13.51
N ALA A 8 -15.28 -6.16 -14.02
CA ALA A 8 -16.75 -5.91 -13.95
C ALA A 8 -17.33 -5.83 -12.50
N GLY A 9 -16.57 -6.13 -11.46
CA GLY A 9 -16.96 -6.02 -10.05
C GLY A 9 -16.69 -4.66 -9.40
N GLU A 10 -15.80 -3.84 -9.96
CA GLU A 10 -15.47 -2.50 -9.45
C GLU A 10 -16.48 -1.41 -9.85
N GLN A 11 -17.45 -1.73 -10.70
CA GLN A 11 -18.42 -0.75 -11.20
C GLN A 11 -19.36 -0.19 -10.14
N THR A 12 -19.56 -0.85 -9.01
CA THR A 12 -20.46 -0.36 -7.95
C THR A 12 -19.88 0.76 -7.09
N ASP A 13 -18.56 0.81 -6.92
CA ASP A 13 -17.90 1.87 -6.12
C ASP A 13 -17.57 3.14 -6.94
N THR A 14 -17.67 3.08 -8.28
CA THR A 14 -17.38 4.22 -9.16
C THR A 14 -18.62 5.06 -9.51
N VAL A 15 -19.81 4.57 -9.17
CA VAL A 15 -21.07 5.28 -9.42
C VAL A 15 -21.12 6.61 -8.64
N GLY A 16 -21.24 7.73 -9.35
CA GLY A 16 -21.29 9.07 -8.78
C GLY A 16 -19.91 9.69 -8.49
N LEU A 17 -18.80 9.03 -8.89
CA LEU A 17 -17.46 9.60 -8.75
C LEU A 17 -17.16 10.65 -9.82
N ASP A 18 -17.75 10.57 -11.00
CA ASP A 18 -17.51 11.53 -12.09
C ASP A 18 -17.87 12.95 -11.65
N ASP A 19 -19.04 13.15 -11.04
CA ASP A 19 -19.47 14.46 -10.51
C ASP A 19 -18.50 14.96 -9.42
N ALA A 20 -18.03 14.07 -8.55
CA ALA A 20 -17.08 14.43 -7.50
C ALA A 20 -15.70 14.77 -8.08
N VAL A 21 -15.26 14.08 -9.12
CA VAL A 21 -14.00 14.38 -9.84
C VAL A 21 -14.09 15.75 -10.49
N ASP A 22 -15.19 16.08 -11.18
CA ASP A 22 -15.40 17.38 -11.83
C ASP A 22 -15.41 18.52 -10.78
N GLU A 23 -16.08 18.32 -9.64
CA GLU A 23 -16.08 19.29 -8.53
C GLU A 23 -14.65 19.49 -7.98
N VAL A 24 -13.88 18.41 -7.82
CA VAL A 24 -12.49 18.48 -7.38
C VAL A 24 -11.63 19.22 -8.40
N LEU A 25 -11.71 18.89 -9.69
CA LEU A 25 -10.90 19.52 -10.72
C LEU A 25 -11.17 21.01 -10.82
N ALA A 26 -12.41 21.45 -10.60
CA ALA A 26 -12.78 22.86 -10.57
C ALA A 26 -12.10 23.65 -9.43
N ALA A 27 -11.59 22.97 -8.39
CA ALA A 27 -10.88 23.62 -7.30
C ALA A 27 -9.42 24.00 -7.66
N TYR A 28 -8.88 23.45 -8.76
CA TYR A 28 -7.48 23.62 -9.17
C TYR A 28 -7.34 24.51 -10.41
N ASP A 29 -6.13 25.01 -10.67
CA ASP A 29 -5.78 25.77 -11.87
C ASP A 29 -5.14 24.85 -12.92
N LEU A 30 -5.98 24.13 -13.68
CA LEU A 30 -5.57 23.05 -14.58
C LEU A 30 -5.75 23.36 -16.08
N GLY A 31 -6.09 24.61 -16.41
CA GLY A 31 -6.46 24.98 -17.78
C GLY A 31 -7.97 24.83 -18.03
N PRO A 32 -8.43 25.07 -19.30
CA PRO A 32 -9.86 25.24 -19.56
C PRO A 32 -10.66 23.93 -19.60
N GLU A 33 -10.03 22.81 -19.99
CA GLU A 33 -10.73 21.53 -20.22
C GLU A 33 -9.89 20.35 -19.70
N PRO A 34 -9.64 20.25 -18.37
CA PRO A 34 -8.89 19.13 -17.83
C PRO A 34 -9.68 17.83 -18.02
N ARG A 35 -8.99 16.75 -18.37
CA ARG A 35 -9.59 15.43 -18.58
C ARG A 35 -9.05 14.43 -17.60
N ALA A 36 -9.91 13.84 -16.77
CA ALA A 36 -9.56 12.76 -15.88
C ALA A 36 -9.74 11.40 -16.60
N THR A 37 -8.74 10.53 -16.42
CA THR A 37 -8.79 9.13 -16.88
C THR A 37 -8.49 8.25 -15.68
N LEU A 38 -9.41 7.35 -15.35
CA LEU A 38 -9.23 6.38 -14.26
C LEU A 38 -8.00 5.51 -14.55
N LEU A 39 -7.11 5.40 -13.56
CA LEU A 39 -5.95 4.54 -13.61
C LEU A 39 -6.11 3.29 -12.74
N HIS A 40 -6.57 3.49 -11.51
CA HIS A 40 -6.61 2.40 -10.51
C HIS A 40 -7.65 2.69 -9.44
N VAL A 41 -8.27 1.61 -8.95
CA VAL A 41 -9.16 1.61 -7.77
C VAL A 41 -8.64 0.60 -6.77
N SER A 42 -8.39 1.04 -5.53
CA SER A 42 -8.06 0.20 -4.37
C SER A 42 -8.68 0.82 -3.12
N GLU A 43 -7.90 1.10 -2.08
CA GLU A 43 -8.32 1.96 -0.96
C GLU A 43 -8.68 3.36 -1.42
N ASN A 44 -8.02 3.84 -2.46
CA ASN A 44 -8.28 5.12 -3.11
C ASN A 44 -8.58 4.91 -4.59
N THR A 45 -9.18 5.93 -5.19
CA THR A 45 -9.37 5.98 -6.65
C THR A 45 -8.36 6.97 -7.23
N THR A 46 -7.52 6.50 -8.16
CA THR A 46 -6.46 7.31 -8.77
C THR A 46 -6.78 7.58 -10.23
N TYR A 47 -6.68 8.85 -10.62
CA TYR A 47 -6.89 9.31 -12.00
C TYR A 47 -5.62 9.99 -12.52
N ARG A 48 -5.37 9.82 -13.82
CA ARG A 48 -4.51 10.72 -14.56
C ARG A 48 -5.36 11.92 -15.03
N VAL A 49 -4.88 13.11 -14.79
CA VAL A 49 -5.51 14.35 -15.28
C VAL A 49 -4.61 14.96 -16.34
N ASP A 50 -5.15 15.17 -17.52
CA ASP A 50 -4.45 15.77 -18.67
C ASP A 50 -5.01 17.17 -18.95
N ASP A 51 -4.11 18.13 -19.19
CA ASP A 51 -4.43 19.43 -19.81
C ASP A 51 -4.15 19.33 -21.32
N PRO A 52 -5.17 19.17 -22.17
CA PRO A 52 -4.98 18.99 -23.60
C PRO A 52 -4.42 20.22 -24.33
N VAL A 53 -4.53 21.40 -23.71
CA VAL A 53 -4.06 22.67 -24.29
C VAL A 53 -2.64 23.00 -23.84
N GLY A 54 -2.38 22.90 -22.53
CA GLY A 54 -1.07 23.23 -21.94
C GLY A 54 -0.09 22.05 -21.94
N GLY A 55 -0.53 20.83 -22.25
CA GLY A 55 0.29 19.62 -22.27
C GLY A 55 0.75 19.15 -20.87
N ARG A 56 0.20 19.71 -19.81
CA ARG A 56 0.53 19.33 -18.42
C ARG A 56 -0.26 18.10 -18.00
N ARG A 57 0.30 17.37 -17.03
CA ARG A 57 -0.33 16.16 -16.46
C ARG A 57 -0.22 16.17 -14.95
N TRP A 58 -1.17 15.52 -14.30
CA TRP A 58 -1.24 15.35 -12.85
C TRP A 58 -1.76 13.96 -12.49
N ALA A 59 -1.50 13.54 -11.26
CA ALA A 59 -2.13 12.39 -10.62
C ALA A 59 -3.11 12.90 -9.55
N LEU A 60 -4.39 12.58 -9.71
CA LEU A 60 -5.43 12.89 -8.74
C LEU A 60 -5.71 11.62 -7.93
N ARG A 61 -5.56 11.71 -6.61
CA ARG A 61 -5.99 10.68 -5.66
C ARG A 61 -7.26 11.12 -4.95
N LEU A 62 -8.34 10.38 -5.16
CA LEU A 62 -9.61 10.55 -4.47
C LEU A 62 -9.69 9.52 -3.34
N HIS A 63 -9.69 9.98 -2.10
CA HIS A 63 -9.65 9.11 -0.93
C HIS A 63 -10.95 8.35 -0.71
N ARG A 64 -10.83 7.09 -0.28
CA ARG A 64 -11.97 6.29 0.18
C ARG A 64 -12.56 6.90 1.46
N PRO A 65 -13.89 7.06 1.55
CA PRO A 65 -14.52 7.58 2.77
C PRO A 65 -14.21 6.71 3.98
N GLY A 66 -13.84 7.37 5.08
CA GLY A 66 -13.60 6.69 6.36
C GLY A 66 -12.30 5.90 6.45
N TYR A 67 -11.50 5.79 5.38
CA TYR A 67 -10.18 5.13 5.44
C TYR A 67 -9.15 6.00 6.17
N HIS A 68 -9.09 7.30 5.83
CA HIS A 68 -8.31 8.30 6.53
C HIS A 68 -9.17 9.48 6.96
N SER A 69 -8.88 10.04 8.12
CA SER A 69 -9.36 11.36 8.51
C SER A 69 -8.62 12.46 7.76
N LEU A 70 -9.23 13.63 7.63
CA LEU A 70 -8.58 14.80 7.03
C LEU A 70 -7.26 15.16 7.73
N ALA A 71 -7.18 14.98 9.05
CA ALA A 71 -5.95 15.21 9.82
C ALA A 71 -4.83 14.20 9.45
N GLU A 72 -5.18 12.95 9.19
CA GLU A 72 -4.22 11.94 8.73
C GLU A 72 -3.73 12.22 7.32
N ILE A 73 -4.61 12.68 6.40
CA ILE A 73 -4.21 13.10 5.05
C ILE A 73 -3.21 14.27 5.14
N HIS A 74 -3.50 15.28 5.96
CA HIS A 74 -2.56 16.39 6.18
C HIS A 74 -1.25 15.92 6.83
N GLY A 75 -1.28 14.91 7.69
CA GLY A 75 -0.08 14.30 8.27
C GLY A 75 0.81 13.67 7.21
N GLU A 76 0.25 12.86 6.28
CA GLU A 76 0.97 12.34 5.13
C GLU A 76 1.65 13.46 4.34
N LEU A 77 0.85 14.45 3.90
CA LEU A 77 1.35 15.55 3.07
C LEU A 77 2.43 16.37 3.77
N ALA A 78 2.35 16.53 5.10
CA ALA A 78 3.37 17.21 5.88
C ALA A 78 4.70 16.42 5.88
N TRP A 79 4.65 15.08 5.98
CA TRP A 79 5.87 14.28 5.91
C TRP A 79 6.47 14.28 4.50
N VAL A 80 5.66 14.10 3.46
CA VAL A 80 6.09 14.18 2.06
C VAL A 80 6.75 15.54 1.77
N ALA A 81 6.16 16.64 2.24
CA ALA A 81 6.73 17.99 2.07
C ALA A 81 8.10 18.13 2.79
N ALA A 82 8.24 17.58 4.00
CA ALA A 82 9.50 17.59 4.74
C ALA A 82 10.57 16.74 4.04
N LEU A 83 10.23 15.54 3.57
CA LEU A 83 11.15 14.69 2.82
C LEU A 83 11.70 15.37 1.56
N ARG A 84 10.87 16.15 0.88
CA ARG A 84 11.27 16.96 -0.27
C ARG A 84 12.15 18.14 0.11
N ALA A 85 11.75 18.88 1.14
CA ALA A 85 12.49 20.07 1.62
C ALA A 85 13.89 19.71 2.11
N ASP A 86 14.02 18.55 2.76
CA ASP A 86 15.29 18.03 3.29
C ASP A 86 16.06 17.16 2.27
N GLU A 87 15.59 17.10 1.01
CA GLU A 87 16.19 16.33 -0.09
C GLU A 87 16.48 14.86 0.28
N VAL A 88 15.59 14.25 1.06
CA VAL A 88 15.76 12.88 1.54
C VAL A 88 15.51 11.87 0.43
N VAL A 89 14.37 12.02 -0.26
CA VAL A 89 13.95 11.22 -1.42
C VAL A 89 13.15 12.08 -2.37
N ARG A 90 13.17 11.74 -3.64
CA ARG A 90 12.27 12.36 -4.62
C ARG A 90 10.86 11.81 -4.44
N THR A 91 9.87 12.71 -4.33
CA THR A 91 8.44 12.39 -4.30
C THR A 91 7.69 13.36 -5.21
N PRO A 92 6.48 13.05 -5.71
CA PRO A 92 5.70 13.98 -6.48
C PRO A 92 5.34 15.23 -5.65
N PRO A 93 5.48 16.46 -6.21
CA PRO A 93 4.98 17.66 -5.55
C PRO A 93 3.45 17.62 -5.42
N VAL A 94 2.94 18.09 -4.29
CA VAL A 94 1.49 18.34 -4.12
C VAL A 94 1.13 19.66 -4.78
N VAL A 95 0.07 19.66 -5.58
CA VAL A 95 -0.47 20.85 -6.24
C VAL A 95 -1.54 21.47 -5.32
N PRO A 96 -1.38 22.72 -4.87
CA PRO A 96 -2.40 23.35 -4.05
C PRO A 96 -3.62 23.73 -4.90
N THR A 97 -4.78 23.77 -4.27
CA THR A 97 -6.01 24.36 -4.87
C THR A 97 -5.80 25.84 -5.15
N ARG A 98 -6.69 26.46 -5.93
CA ARG A 98 -6.72 27.93 -6.16
C ARG A 98 -6.78 28.77 -4.87
N ARG A 99 -7.25 28.16 -3.78
CA ARG A 99 -7.32 28.80 -2.45
C ARG A 99 -6.12 28.49 -1.56
N GLY A 100 -5.13 27.77 -2.08
CA GLY A 100 -3.92 27.38 -1.36
C GLY A 100 -4.07 26.16 -0.44
N ALA A 101 -5.21 25.48 -0.40
CA ALA A 101 -5.39 24.25 0.36
C ALA A 101 -4.70 23.08 -0.36
N LEU A 102 -4.12 22.13 0.40
CA LEU A 102 -3.48 20.94 -0.15
C LEU A 102 -4.49 19.82 -0.44
N VAL A 103 -5.65 19.86 0.21
CA VAL A 103 -6.73 18.87 0.06
C VAL A 103 -7.95 19.58 -0.48
N ALA A 104 -8.53 19.07 -1.55
CA ALA A 104 -9.84 19.44 -2.02
C ALA A 104 -10.89 18.52 -1.41
N THR A 105 -12.13 19.02 -1.29
CA THR A 105 -13.27 18.23 -0.82
C THR A 105 -14.40 18.35 -1.83
N ALA A 106 -15.01 17.23 -2.16
CA ALA A 106 -16.17 17.14 -3.02
C ALA A 106 -17.25 16.24 -2.39
N THR A 107 -18.46 16.33 -2.90
CA THR A 107 -19.59 15.53 -2.44
C THR A 107 -20.00 14.53 -3.52
N ALA A 108 -19.67 13.25 -3.31
CA ALA A 108 -20.18 12.18 -4.18
C ALA A 108 -21.67 11.95 -3.90
N ARG A 109 -22.52 12.10 -4.93
CA ARG A 109 -23.96 11.88 -4.81
C ARG A 109 -24.34 10.53 -5.42
N PRO A 110 -25.30 9.80 -4.81
CA PRO A 110 -25.88 8.62 -5.45
C PRO A 110 -26.50 8.99 -6.80
N GLN A 111 -26.33 8.16 -7.83
CA GLN A 111 -26.99 8.38 -9.11
C GLN A 111 -28.52 8.47 -8.95
N GLY A 112 -29.11 9.53 -9.47
CA GLY A 112 -30.55 9.79 -9.44
C GLY A 112 -31.01 10.83 -8.40
N ALA A 113 -30.11 11.42 -7.61
CA ALA A 113 -30.48 12.55 -6.76
C ALA A 113 -30.63 13.83 -7.62
N PRO A 114 -31.73 14.61 -7.49
CA PRO A 114 -31.91 15.81 -8.27
C PRO A 114 -30.84 16.86 -7.95
N SER A 115 -30.19 17.38 -8.95
CA SER A 115 -29.28 18.53 -8.87
C SER A 115 -30.08 19.76 -8.42
N GLY A 116 -29.93 20.17 -7.17
CA GLY A 116 -30.52 21.43 -6.73
C GLY A 116 -31.10 21.48 -5.32
N ALA A 117 -30.89 20.48 -4.47
CA ALA A 117 -31.31 20.61 -3.06
C ALA A 117 -30.32 21.52 -2.28
N PRO A 118 -30.78 22.62 -1.64
CA PRO A 118 -29.93 23.49 -0.86
C PRO A 118 -29.41 22.77 0.40
N SER A 119 -28.14 22.93 0.69
CA SER A 119 -27.52 22.55 1.95
C SER A 119 -28.10 23.39 3.09
N GLY A 120 -29.17 22.89 3.70
CA GLY A 120 -29.89 23.56 4.77
C GLY A 120 -29.85 22.82 6.08
N GLY A 121 -29.19 23.40 7.08
CA GLY A 121 -29.62 23.47 8.46
C GLY A 121 -29.70 22.18 9.30
N ALA A 122 -28.97 22.18 10.39
CA ALA A 122 -28.99 21.29 11.52
C ALA A 122 -30.41 20.91 12.00
N GLY A 123 -30.64 19.60 12.24
CA GLY A 123 -31.71 19.12 13.09
C GLY A 123 -32.45 17.90 12.61
N GLY A 124 -32.24 16.74 13.25
CA GLY A 124 -33.23 15.68 13.37
C GLY A 124 -33.13 14.55 12.33
N GLY A 125 -32.94 13.34 12.86
CA GLY A 125 -32.83 12.08 12.14
C GLY A 125 -33.94 11.86 11.09
N GLY A 126 -33.47 11.42 9.92
CA GLY A 126 -34.29 11.06 8.79
C GLY A 126 -33.40 10.70 7.63
N ASP A 127 -33.54 9.47 7.17
CA ASP A 127 -32.91 8.87 6.00
C ASP A 127 -33.18 9.77 4.76
N GLY A 128 -32.22 10.59 4.40
CA GLY A 128 -32.37 11.56 3.32
C GLY A 128 -31.05 11.73 2.60
N GLY A 129 -30.97 11.26 1.36
CA GLY A 129 -30.05 11.44 0.25
C GLY A 129 -28.87 12.41 0.35
N GLY A 130 -28.15 12.42 1.43
CA GLY A 130 -26.95 13.22 1.62
C GLY A 130 -25.78 12.53 0.92
N GLY A 131 -25.11 13.22 -0.03
CA GLY A 131 -23.90 12.72 -0.65
C GLY A 131 -22.79 12.49 0.36
N THR A 132 -21.88 11.56 0.02
CA THR A 132 -20.72 11.22 0.84
C THR A 132 -19.58 12.20 0.56
N GLU A 133 -19.05 12.84 1.60
CA GLU A 133 -17.87 13.71 1.50
C GLU A 133 -16.64 12.89 1.09
N ARG A 134 -15.90 13.39 0.11
CA ARG A 134 -14.67 12.82 -0.42
C ARG A 134 -13.55 13.86 -0.36
N HIS A 135 -12.41 13.43 0.13
CA HIS A 135 -11.18 14.22 0.09
C HIS A 135 -10.34 13.84 -1.13
N ALA A 136 -9.67 14.81 -1.71
CA ALA A 136 -8.82 14.59 -2.88
C ALA A 136 -7.50 15.37 -2.77
N VAL A 137 -6.44 14.75 -3.28
CA VAL A 137 -5.12 15.36 -3.38
C VAL A 137 -4.64 15.26 -4.81
N LEU A 138 -4.14 16.37 -5.35
CA LEU A 138 -3.56 16.45 -6.67
C LEU A 138 -2.04 16.52 -6.56
N PHE A 139 -1.34 15.67 -7.31
CA PHE A 139 0.11 15.64 -7.41
C PHE A 139 0.56 16.00 -8.82
N GLU A 140 1.74 16.62 -8.95
CA GLU A 140 2.38 16.71 -10.25
C GLU A 140 2.66 15.31 -10.80
N TRP A 141 2.45 15.15 -12.10
CA TRP A 141 2.76 13.89 -12.79
C TRP A 141 4.27 13.66 -12.84
N VAL A 142 4.70 12.47 -12.49
CA VAL A 142 6.08 12.03 -12.64
C VAL A 142 6.14 10.95 -13.71
N ASP A 143 6.86 11.21 -14.79
CA ASP A 143 7.15 10.20 -15.80
C ASP A 143 8.13 9.16 -15.26
N GLY A 144 7.81 7.92 -15.51
CA GLY A 144 8.60 6.78 -15.06
C GLY A 144 7.81 5.48 -15.13
N ARG A 145 8.50 4.39 -14.86
CA ARG A 145 7.91 3.04 -14.84
C ARG A 145 8.21 2.36 -13.51
N SER A 146 7.26 1.55 -13.06
CA SER A 146 7.51 0.65 -11.93
C SER A 146 8.51 -0.43 -12.32
N PRO A 147 9.46 -0.77 -11.43
CA PRO A 147 10.40 -1.85 -11.64
C PRO A 147 9.85 -3.26 -11.33
N GLU A 148 8.54 -3.46 -11.22
CA GLU A 148 7.95 -4.75 -10.82
C GLU A 148 8.27 -5.94 -11.74
N ALA A 149 8.40 -5.69 -13.06
CA ALA A 149 8.67 -6.73 -14.06
C ALA A 149 10.17 -6.79 -14.41
N LEU A 150 11.05 -6.90 -13.41
CA LEU A 150 12.49 -6.92 -13.62
C LEU A 150 13.04 -8.35 -13.69
N GLU A 151 14.07 -8.51 -14.53
CA GLU A 151 14.93 -9.70 -14.52
C GLU A 151 15.66 -9.83 -13.16
N PRO A 152 16.02 -11.05 -12.71
CA PRO A 152 16.58 -11.30 -11.37
C PRO A 152 17.75 -10.39 -10.98
N ALA A 153 18.67 -10.10 -11.89
CA ALA A 153 19.80 -9.21 -11.62
C ALA A 153 19.37 -7.76 -11.37
N ALA A 154 18.38 -7.28 -12.14
CA ALA A 154 17.82 -5.95 -11.96
C ALA A 154 16.96 -5.86 -10.68
N LEU A 155 16.27 -6.96 -10.30
CA LEU A 155 15.51 -7.05 -9.06
C LEU A 155 16.44 -6.92 -7.84
N ARG A 156 17.60 -7.58 -7.81
CA ARG A 156 18.61 -7.41 -6.75
C ARG A 156 19.12 -5.96 -6.65
N ALA A 157 19.37 -5.31 -7.77
CA ALA A 157 19.79 -3.90 -7.79
C ALA A 157 18.68 -2.99 -7.23
N ALA A 158 17.43 -3.25 -7.59
CA ALA A 158 16.27 -2.52 -7.07
C ALA A 158 16.10 -2.71 -5.57
N PHE A 159 16.25 -3.94 -5.03
CA PHE A 159 16.22 -4.18 -3.60
C PHE A 159 17.39 -3.51 -2.85
N THR A 160 18.54 -3.41 -3.47
CA THR A 160 19.66 -2.61 -2.92
C THR A 160 19.27 -1.13 -2.80
N GLN A 161 18.61 -0.56 -3.82
CA GLN A 161 18.11 0.82 -3.74
C GLN A 161 16.97 0.98 -2.72
N LEU A 162 16.02 0.04 -2.67
CA LEU A 162 14.97 0.05 -1.66
C LEU A 162 15.55 0.11 -0.25
N GLY A 163 16.56 -0.71 0.06
CA GLY A 163 17.23 -0.67 1.35
C GLY A 163 17.84 0.69 1.69
N ASP A 164 18.51 1.33 0.72
CA ASP A 164 19.09 2.67 0.90
C ASP A 164 18.03 3.75 1.05
N ILE A 165 16.99 3.73 0.23
CA ILE A 165 15.86 4.67 0.28
C ILE A 165 15.15 4.54 1.63
N THR A 166 14.80 3.32 2.03
CA THR A 166 14.12 3.05 3.31
C THR A 166 14.94 3.51 4.50
N ALA A 167 16.26 3.29 4.48
CA ALA A 167 17.15 3.79 5.54
C ALA A 167 17.18 5.32 5.60
N ARG A 168 17.14 6.02 4.47
CA ARG A 168 17.03 7.50 4.42
C ARG A 168 15.72 7.98 5.02
N LEU A 169 14.59 7.36 4.66
CA LEU A 169 13.27 7.66 5.22
C LEU A 169 13.26 7.48 6.74
N HIS A 170 13.71 6.34 7.24
CA HIS A 170 13.71 6.05 8.68
C HIS A 170 14.66 6.95 9.46
N ARG A 171 15.83 7.28 8.90
CA ARG A 171 16.76 8.23 9.53
C ARG A 171 16.12 9.62 9.64
N HIS A 172 15.48 10.10 8.59
CA HIS A 172 14.73 11.35 8.61
C HIS A 172 13.62 11.29 9.66
N ALA A 173 12.78 10.25 9.64
CA ALA A 173 11.66 10.08 10.55
C ALA A 173 12.05 10.11 12.04
N ARG A 174 13.26 9.63 12.38
CA ARG A 174 13.80 9.65 13.76
C ARG A 174 14.17 11.06 14.25
N SER A 175 14.58 11.95 13.36
CA SER A 175 15.08 13.29 13.70
C SER A 175 14.11 14.42 13.31
N TRP A 176 13.12 14.13 12.46
CA TRP A 176 12.19 15.14 11.99
C TRP A 176 11.31 15.68 13.13
N ALA A 177 11.33 17.01 13.31
CA ALA A 177 10.45 17.70 14.23
C ALA A 177 9.04 17.78 13.63
N ARG A 178 8.20 16.85 14.02
CA ARG A 178 6.79 16.79 13.54
C ARG A 178 6.01 18.00 14.00
N PRO A 179 5.18 18.58 13.11
CA PRO A 179 4.25 19.66 13.51
C PRO A 179 3.33 19.19 14.65
N PRO A 180 2.88 20.07 15.56
CA PRO A 180 1.93 19.69 16.63
C PRO A 180 0.61 19.08 16.11
N SER A 181 0.21 19.45 14.89
CA SER A 181 -0.99 18.94 14.21
C SER A 181 -0.76 17.63 13.47
N PHE A 182 0.46 17.06 13.52
CA PHE A 182 0.78 15.83 12.81
C PHE A 182 -0.02 14.66 13.38
N ALA A 183 -0.82 14.03 12.54
CA ALA A 183 -1.64 12.88 12.88
C ALA A 183 -1.41 11.76 11.85
N ARG A 184 -1.08 10.58 12.31
CA ARG A 184 -1.07 9.33 11.54
C ARG A 184 -1.40 8.18 12.49
N PHE A 185 -2.05 7.17 11.96
CA PHE A 185 -2.34 5.93 12.67
C PHE A 185 -1.08 5.09 12.93
N ALA A 186 -1.25 3.99 13.62
CA ALA A 186 -0.14 3.09 13.90
C ALA A 186 -0.43 1.67 13.38
N TRP A 187 0.56 1.08 12.71
CA TRP A 187 0.63 -0.32 12.32
C TRP A 187 1.11 -1.15 13.51
N THR A 188 0.18 -1.54 14.34
CA THR A 188 0.41 -2.41 15.50
C THR A 188 -0.25 -3.76 15.26
N TRP A 189 -0.05 -4.71 16.16
CA TRP A 189 -0.77 -5.99 16.09
C TRP A 189 -2.30 -5.78 16.00
N GLU A 190 -2.82 -4.92 16.85
CA GLU A 190 -4.26 -4.67 16.96
C GLU A 190 -4.85 -4.08 15.67
N SER A 191 -4.12 -3.19 15.01
CA SER A 191 -4.56 -2.53 13.78
C SER A 191 -4.27 -3.33 12.51
N THR A 192 -3.44 -4.40 12.59
CA THR A 192 -3.12 -5.28 11.46
C THR A 192 -3.93 -6.57 11.51
N LEU A 193 -3.68 -7.43 12.49
CA LEU A 193 -4.29 -8.76 12.60
C LEU A 193 -5.23 -8.91 13.79
N GLY A 194 -5.30 -7.92 14.67
CA GLY A 194 -6.21 -7.88 15.80
C GLY A 194 -7.66 -7.58 15.40
N ALA A 195 -8.54 -7.44 16.41
CA ALA A 195 -9.97 -7.21 16.20
C ALA A 195 -10.29 -5.88 15.47
N ALA A 196 -9.36 -4.91 15.50
CA ALA A 196 -9.45 -3.62 14.82
C ALA A 196 -8.63 -3.57 13.51
N GLY A 197 -8.40 -4.72 12.89
CA GLY A 197 -7.61 -4.83 11.65
C GLY A 197 -8.16 -3.92 10.54
N ARG A 198 -7.31 -3.03 10.02
CA ARG A 198 -7.69 -2.02 9.02
C ARG A 198 -8.13 -2.64 7.69
N TRP A 199 -7.53 -3.75 7.30
CA TRP A 199 -7.82 -4.46 6.05
C TRP A 199 -8.71 -5.70 6.27
N GLY A 200 -9.39 -5.78 7.41
CA GLY A 200 -10.30 -6.86 7.74
C GLY A 200 -9.63 -8.02 8.48
N SER A 201 -10.32 -9.16 8.51
CA SER A 201 -9.88 -10.36 9.22
C SER A 201 -9.18 -11.32 8.27
N TRP A 202 -7.92 -11.68 8.57
CA TRP A 202 -7.17 -12.68 7.80
C TRP A 202 -7.87 -14.06 7.81
N THR A 203 -8.58 -14.42 8.88
CA THR A 203 -9.32 -15.68 8.93
C THR A 203 -10.53 -15.68 7.99
N SER A 204 -11.20 -14.55 7.85
CA SER A 204 -12.29 -14.38 6.87
C SER A 204 -11.73 -14.35 5.46
N GLY A 205 -10.65 -13.59 5.22
CA GLY A 205 -9.98 -13.51 3.92
C GLY A 205 -9.49 -14.88 3.44
N LEU A 206 -8.89 -15.67 4.33
CA LEU A 206 -8.45 -17.03 4.01
C LEU A 206 -9.62 -17.94 3.59
N ARG A 207 -10.75 -17.88 4.32
CA ARG A 207 -11.95 -18.66 3.97
C ARG A 207 -12.50 -18.24 2.62
N THR A 208 -12.69 -16.94 2.40
CA THR A 208 -13.14 -16.42 1.10
C THR A 208 -12.24 -16.90 -0.04
N ALA A 209 -10.91 -16.80 0.11
CA ALA A 209 -9.95 -17.22 -0.89
C ALA A 209 -10.01 -18.75 -1.19
N LEU A 210 -10.24 -19.56 -0.16
CA LEU A 210 -10.36 -21.01 -0.34
C LEU A 210 -11.73 -21.42 -0.91
N ASP A 211 -12.80 -20.69 -0.60
CA ASP A 211 -14.14 -20.92 -1.15
C ASP A 211 -14.20 -20.54 -2.64
N GLU A 212 -13.52 -19.47 -3.07
CA GLU A 212 -13.44 -19.07 -4.48
C GLU A 212 -12.71 -20.11 -5.34
N ALA A 213 -11.74 -20.84 -4.78
CA ALA A 213 -11.09 -21.96 -5.47
C ALA A 213 -12.08 -22.98 -6.01
N VAL A 214 -13.22 -23.12 -5.34
CA VAL A 214 -14.30 -24.05 -5.69
C VAL A 214 -15.08 -23.57 -6.92
N VAL A 215 -15.32 -22.26 -7.02
CA VAL A 215 -16.14 -21.66 -8.09
C VAL A 215 -15.40 -21.66 -9.44
N ILE A 216 -14.06 -21.54 -9.40
CA ILE A 216 -13.23 -21.40 -10.62
C ILE A 216 -12.79 -22.76 -11.19
N GLY A 217 -13.11 -23.88 -10.54
CA GLY A 217 -12.74 -25.22 -11.04
C GLY A 217 -11.23 -25.49 -11.04
N ALA A 218 -10.45 -24.76 -10.24
CA ALA A 218 -8.99 -24.94 -10.10
C ALA A 218 -8.57 -26.24 -9.41
N ASP A 219 -9.51 -27.14 -9.11
CA ASP A 219 -9.34 -28.31 -8.26
C ASP A 219 -8.94 -29.59 -8.98
N ALA A 220 -8.36 -29.51 -10.15
CA ALA A 220 -7.91 -30.75 -10.84
C ALA A 220 -6.65 -31.39 -10.21
N ALA A 221 -6.02 -30.79 -9.20
CA ALA A 221 -4.74 -31.27 -8.67
C ALA A 221 -4.76 -31.72 -7.20
N VAL A 222 -5.83 -31.49 -6.44
CA VAL A 222 -5.95 -32.01 -5.07
C VAL A 222 -7.23 -32.85 -5.00
N GLY A 223 -7.07 -34.15 -4.90
CA GLY A 223 -8.16 -35.13 -4.80
C GLY A 223 -8.95 -35.01 -3.49
N VAL A 224 -9.68 -33.88 -3.34
CA VAL A 224 -10.52 -33.60 -2.18
C VAL A 224 -11.97 -33.75 -2.62
N ASP A 225 -12.47 -34.97 -2.51
CA ASP A 225 -13.85 -35.30 -2.87
C ASP A 225 -14.85 -34.86 -1.79
N GLY A 226 -15.67 -33.85 -2.09
CA GLY A 226 -16.88 -33.49 -1.35
C GLY A 226 -16.79 -32.28 -0.41
N PRO A 227 -17.96 -31.66 -0.05
CA PRO A 227 -18.04 -30.44 0.77
C PRO A 227 -17.40 -30.58 2.16
N GLY A 228 -17.56 -31.74 2.82
CA GLY A 228 -17.01 -31.96 4.16
C GLY A 228 -15.50 -32.00 4.25
N SER A 229 -14.83 -32.41 3.16
CA SER A 229 -13.37 -32.46 3.06
C SER A 229 -12.77 -31.05 2.90
N ARG A 230 -13.48 -30.15 2.22
CA ARG A 230 -13.07 -28.74 1.99
C ARG A 230 -13.16 -27.91 3.27
N ASP A 231 -14.25 -28.07 4.01
CA ASP A 231 -14.40 -27.43 5.33
C ASP A 231 -13.32 -27.92 6.31
N ALA A 232 -12.85 -29.15 6.18
CA ALA A 232 -11.76 -29.69 6.99
C ALA A 232 -10.43 -29.01 6.60
N ALA A 233 -10.12 -28.91 5.32
CA ALA A 233 -8.89 -28.27 4.82
C ALA A 233 -8.86 -26.76 5.17
N ALA A 234 -9.98 -26.05 5.03
CA ALA A 234 -10.06 -24.65 5.43
C ALA A 234 -9.87 -24.47 6.94
N ARG A 235 -10.42 -25.37 7.78
CA ARG A 235 -10.18 -25.34 9.23
C ARG A 235 -8.72 -25.61 9.57
N GLU A 236 -8.09 -26.59 8.95
CA GLU A 236 -6.68 -26.91 9.15
C GLU A 236 -5.77 -25.74 8.78
N ALA A 237 -6.04 -25.08 7.66
CA ALA A 237 -5.34 -23.87 7.24
C ALA A 237 -5.49 -22.73 8.27
N VAL A 238 -6.71 -22.47 8.76
CA VAL A 238 -6.97 -21.47 9.80
C VAL A 238 -6.23 -21.81 11.10
N GLU A 239 -6.20 -23.06 11.50
CA GLU A 239 -5.49 -23.49 12.70
C GLU A 239 -3.97 -23.35 12.55
N LEU A 240 -3.41 -23.71 11.39
CA LEU A 240 -1.99 -23.55 11.10
C LEU A 240 -1.56 -22.09 11.13
N LEU A 241 -2.24 -21.23 10.35
CA LEU A 241 -1.95 -19.81 10.32
C LEU A 241 -2.22 -19.14 11.68
N GLY A 242 -3.21 -19.62 12.44
CA GLY A 242 -3.48 -19.17 13.81
C GLY A 242 -2.32 -19.46 14.78
N ARG A 243 -1.71 -20.64 14.68
CA ARG A 243 -0.50 -20.96 15.47
C ARG A 243 0.68 -20.05 15.10
N ALA A 244 0.89 -19.84 13.80
CA ALA A 244 1.96 -18.96 13.32
C ALA A 244 1.72 -17.49 13.75
N ALA A 245 0.48 -17.02 13.66
CA ALA A 245 0.08 -15.69 14.13
C ALA A 245 0.32 -15.51 15.64
N ALA A 246 -0.04 -16.49 16.46
CA ALA A 246 0.19 -16.43 17.91
C ALA A 246 1.69 -16.37 18.28
N VAL A 247 2.53 -17.13 17.55
CA VAL A 247 3.99 -17.06 17.71
C VAL A 247 4.49 -15.67 17.31
N ALA A 248 4.01 -15.12 16.19
CA ALA A 248 4.39 -13.79 15.72
C ALA A 248 3.99 -12.69 16.73
N GLU A 249 2.77 -12.75 17.29
CA GLU A 249 2.29 -11.84 18.31
C GLU A 249 3.20 -11.84 19.56
N GLY A 250 3.51 -13.03 20.06
CA GLY A 250 4.41 -13.19 21.22
C GLY A 250 5.81 -12.60 20.95
N ARG A 251 6.35 -12.84 19.75
CA ARG A 251 7.66 -12.27 19.35
C ARG A 251 7.60 -10.75 19.21
N LEU A 252 6.55 -10.18 18.60
CA LEU A 252 6.38 -8.74 18.47
C LEU A 252 6.22 -8.07 19.85
N SER A 253 5.45 -8.69 20.74
CA SER A 253 5.29 -8.21 22.12
C SER A 253 6.65 -8.16 22.87
N ALA A 254 7.46 -9.21 22.75
CA ALA A 254 8.79 -9.25 23.34
C ALA A 254 9.79 -8.29 22.67
N PHE A 255 9.67 -8.09 21.37
CA PHE A 255 10.50 -7.16 20.60
C PHE A 255 10.28 -5.71 21.01
N GLY A 256 9.04 -5.35 21.33
CA GLY A 256 8.66 -4.03 21.82
C GLY A 256 8.64 -2.94 20.76
N ARG A 257 8.44 -1.70 21.23
CA ARG A 257 8.26 -0.49 20.39
C ARG A 257 9.24 0.62 20.78
N GLY A 258 10.48 0.27 21.10
CA GLY A 258 11.51 1.26 21.38
C GLY A 258 11.78 2.19 20.18
N PRO A 259 12.28 3.42 20.41
CA PRO A 259 12.45 4.42 19.34
C PRO A 259 13.44 3.98 18.25
N ASP A 260 14.32 3.01 18.56
CA ASP A 260 15.23 2.43 17.56
C ASP A 260 14.58 1.39 16.65
N ARG A 261 13.35 0.94 16.97
CA ARG A 261 12.63 -0.12 16.27
C ARG A 261 11.30 0.31 15.71
N PHE A 262 10.69 1.34 16.29
CA PHE A 262 9.35 1.80 16.00
C PHE A 262 9.31 3.31 15.79
N GLY A 263 8.72 3.76 14.69
CA GLY A 263 8.63 5.16 14.32
C GLY A 263 7.78 5.33 13.08
N LEU A 264 7.89 6.49 12.43
CA LEU A 264 7.17 6.75 11.18
C LEU A 264 7.83 5.96 10.04
N ILE A 265 7.02 5.19 9.32
CA ILE A 265 7.38 4.32 8.19
C ILE A 265 6.50 4.61 6.98
N HIS A 266 6.92 4.17 5.80
CA HIS A 266 6.10 4.23 4.59
C HIS A 266 4.95 3.21 4.63
N ALA A 267 5.20 2.06 5.20
CA ALA A 267 4.32 0.91 5.42
C ALA A 267 3.92 0.12 4.15
N ASP A 268 4.03 0.70 2.96
CA ASP A 268 3.82 -0.01 1.69
C ASP A 268 4.98 0.22 0.71
N MET A 269 6.23 0.05 1.17
CA MET A 269 7.46 0.26 0.39
C MET A 269 7.68 -0.89 -0.61
N ARG A 270 6.75 -1.05 -1.55
CA ARG A 270 6.81 -2.05 -2.65
C ARG A 270 7.49 -1.48 -3.89
N MET A 271 7.90 -2.37 -4.78
CA MET A 271 8.43 -2.01 -6.10
C MET A 271 7.42 -1.21 -6.93
N ALA A 272 6.11 -1.50 -6.80
CA ALA A 272 5.03 -0.75 -7.43
C ALA A 272 5.04 0.75 -7.07
N ASN A 273 5.50 1.08 -5.87
CA ASN A 273 5.54 2.44 -5.35
C ASN A 273 6.85 3.17 -5.62
N LEU A 274 7.64 2.66 -6.58
CA LEU A 274 8.82 3.31 -7.12
C LEU A 274 8.60 3.66 -8.59
N LEU A 275 9.02 4.85 -9.00
CA LEU A 275 9.08 5.25 -10.40
C LEU A 275 10.53 5.48 -10.81
N VAL A 276 10.99 4.65 -11.74
CA VAL A 276 12.29 4.80 -12.39
C VAL A 276 12.10 5.67 -13.64
N PRO A 277 12.84 6.78 -13.81
CA PRO A 277 12.70 7.64 -14.97
C PRO A 277 12.93 6.89 -16.28
N ASP A 278 12.16 7.25 -17.33
CA ASP A 278 12.35 6.70 -18.66
C ASP A 278 13.73 7.10 -19.21
N GLY A 279 14.44 6.12 -19.77
CA GLY A 279 15.81 6.34 -20.28
C GLY A 279 16.92 6.26 -19.21
N ALA A 280 16.57 6.10 -17.94
CA ALA A 280 17.56 5.69 -16.95
C ALA A 280 18.09 4.31 -17.33
N GLY A 281 19.41 4.16 -17.32
CA GLY A 281 20.07 2.85 -17.46
C GLY A 281 19.61 1.86 -16.38
N PRO A 282 20.10 0.63 -16.37
CA PRO A 282 19.77 -0.32 -15.30
C PRO A 282 19.99 0.38 -13.96
N ILE A 283 19.03 0.17 -13.03
CA ILE A 283 19.03 0.79 -11.70
C ILE A 283 20.45 0.79 -11.14
N ALA A 284 21.07 1.98 -11.05
CA ALA A 284 22.47 2.09 -10.72
C ALA A 284 22.73 1.64 -9.28
N ALA A 285 23.86 0.94 -9.07
CA ALA A 285 24.31 0.60 -7.72
C ALA A 285 24.53 1.88 -6.89
N PRO A 286 24.27 1.85 -5.56
CA PRO A 286 24.51 2.98 -4.67
C PRO A 286 25.97 3.43 -4.76
N GLY A 287 26.21 4.70 -5.13
CA GLY A 287 27.54 5.25 -5.28
C GLY A 287 27.94 5.65 -6.72
N ALA A 288 27.21 5.21 -7.75
CA ALA A 288 27.28 5.84 -9.05
C ALA A 288 26.69 7.25 -8.93
N GLY A 289 27.39 8.28 -9.42
CA GLY A 289 26.99 9.67 -9.25
C GLY A 289 25.52 9.88 -9.66
N ALA A 290 24.76 10.54 -8.82
CA ALA A 290 23.31 10.77 -8.98
C ALA A 290 22.92 11.48 -10.30
N ALA A 291 23.88 11.92 -11.08
CA ALA A 291 23.70 12.60 -12.36
C ALA A 291 23.51 11.64 -13.56
N GLU A 292 23.88 10.37 -13.45
CA GLU A 292 23.84 9.42 -14.58
C GLU A 292 22.71 8.39 -14.51
N ALA A 293 22.17 8.13 -13.33
CA ALA A 293 20.95 7.34 -13.15
C ALA A 293 19.87 8.27 -12.60
N GLY A 294 18.83 8.52 -13.35
CA GLY A 294 17.71 9.35 -12.88
C GLY A 294 17.28 8.91 -11.50
N GLU A 295 17.09 9.86 -10.57
CA GLU A 295 16.72 9.55 -9.18
C GLU A 295 15.34 8.90 -9.13
N VAL A 296 15.26 7.73 -8.48
CA VAL A 296 14.00 7.02 -8.27
C VAL A 296 13.04 7.89 -7.46
N CYS A 297 11.81 8.03 -7.94
CA CYS A 297 10.75 8.73 -7.23
C CYS A 297 9.94 7.73 -6.40
N VAL A 298 9.77 8.02 -5.12
CA VAL A 298 8.92 7.25 -4.20
C VAL A 298 7.53 7.86 -4.21
N ILE A 299 6.52 7.02 -4.42
CA ILE A 299 5.11 7.43 -4.47
C ILE A 299 4.29 6.68 -3.43
N ASP A 300 3.03 7.09 -3.26
CA ASP A 300 2.00 6.40 -2.48
C ASP A 300 2.34 6.27 -0.98
N PHE A 301 2.43 7.41 -0.32
CA PHE A 301 2.61 7.51 1.14
C PHE A 301 1.28 7.36 1.92
N ASP A 302 0.21 6.92 1.27
CA ASP A 302 -1.12 6.86 1.86
C ASP A 302 -1.17 6.00 3.13
N ASP A 303 -0.47 4.88 3.13
CA ASP A 303 -0.35 3.98 4.27
C ASP A 303 0.72 4.40 5.29
N CYS A 304 1.47 5.49 5.05
CA CYS A 304 2.50 5.91 5.99
C CYS A 304 1.91 6.10 7.38
N GLY A 305 2.62 5.64 8.39
CA GLY A 305 2.13 5.64 9.76
C GLY A 305 3.21 5.20 10.75
N PHE A 306 2.86 5.12 12.03
CA PHE A 306 3.79 4.64 13.04
C PHE A 306 3.84 3.11 13.00
N GLY A 307 5.02 2.54 12.80
CA GLY A 307 5.20 1.09 12.72
C GLY A 307 6.64 0.67 13.04
N TRP A 308 6.89 -0.63 13.05
CA TRP A 308 8.26 -1.14 13.16
C TRP A 308 9.02 -0.88 11.86
N TYR A 309 10.25 -0.40 11.96
CA TYR A 309 11.08 -0.09 10.77
C TYR A 309 11.25 -1.29 9.82
N LEU A 310 11.36 -2.50 10.36
CA LEU A 310 11.47 -3.73 9.54
C LEU A 310 10.16 -4.13 8.82
N TRP A 311 9.06 -3.45 9.12
CA TRP A 311 7.84 -3.60 8.33
C TRP A 311 8.03 -3.19 6.88
N ASP A 312 8.79 -2.11 6.62
CA ASP A 312 9.05 -1.65 5.24
C ASP A 312 9.89 -2.65 4.43
N LEU A 313 10.77 -3.42 5.08
CA LEU A 313 11.43 -4.56 4.44
C LEU A 313 10.39 -5.64 4.07
N ALA A 314 9.52 -6.01 4.99
CA ALA A 314 8.49 -7.02 4.72
C ALA A 314 7.51 -6.55 3.62
N ALA A 315 7.15 -5.26 3.61
CA ALA A 315 6.35 -4.67 2.55
C ALA A 315 7.05 -4.76 1.18
N SER A 316 8.38 -4.60 1.14
CA SER A 316 9.16 -4.74 -0.10
C SER A 316 9.07 -6.14 -0.72
N LEU A 317 8.83 -7.17 0.09
CA LEU A 317 8.69 -8.55 -0.35
C LEU A 317 7.24 -8.94 -0.68
N SER A 318 6.26 -8.03 -0.54
CA SER A 318 4.85 -8.35 -0.81
C SER A 318 4.69 -9.04 -2.17
N PHE A 319 4.00 -10.18 -2.17
CA PHE A 319 3.70 -11.03 -3.32
C PHE A 319 4.89 -11.79 -3.94
N ILE A 320 6.12 -11.59 -3.46
CA ILE A 320 7.33 -12.29 -3.91
C ILE A 320 8.09 -12.99 -2.77
N GLU A 321 7.56 -12.99 -1.56
CA GLU A 321 8.15 -13.59 -0.36
C GLU A 321 8.29 -15.12 -0.43
N HIS A 322 7.59 -15.75 -1.37
CA HIS A 322 7.62 -17.20 -1.65
C HIS A 322 8.70 -17.61 -2.65
N LEU A 323 9.36 -16.66 -3.31
CA LEU A 323 10.40 -16.96 -4.29
C LEU A 323 11.66 -17.49 -3.60
N ASP A 324 12.37 -18.39 -4.28
CA ASP A 324 13.63 -18.97 -3.80
C ASP A 324 14.69 -17.86 -3.55
N GLU A 325 14.64 -16.79 -4.32
CA GLU A 325 15.54 -15.63 -4.20
C GLU A 325 15.20 -14.67 -3.07
N ALA A 326 14.07 -14.86 -2.36
CA ALA A 326 13.63 -13.91 -1.32
C ALA A 326 14.68 -13.68 -0.24
N GLY A 327 15.41 -14.73 0.17
CA GLY A 327 16.52 -14.62 1.11
C GLY A 327 17.65 -13.72 0.60
N ASP A 328 18.02 -13.85 -0.66
CA ASP A 328 19.03 -13.05 -1.34
C ASP A 328 18.59 -11.57 -1.46
N LEU A 329 17.31 -11.32 -1.77
CA LEU A 329 16.74 -9.97 -1.82
C LEU A 329 16.79 -9.29 -0.45
N VAL A 330 16.45 -10.03 0.61
CA VAL A 330 16.62 -9.56 2.00
C VAL A 330 18.07 -9.23 2.31
N ALA A 331 19.02 -10.07 1.90
CA ALA A 331 20.43 -9.85 2.18
C ALA A 331 20.97 -8.57 1.52
N VAL A 332 20.64 -8.30 0.25
CA VAL A 332 21.09 -7.07 -0.43
C VAL A 332 20.41 -5.83 0.11
N TRP A 333 19.11 -5.92 0.47
CA TRP A 333 18.37 -4.85 1.12
C TRP A 333 19.02 -4.49 2.47
N LEU A 334 19.28 -5.50 3.31
CA LEU A 334 19.92 -5.32 4.62
C LEU A 334 21.31 -4.70 4.51
N ALA A 335 22.12 -5.20 3.57
CA ALA A 335 23.46 -4.65 3.34
C ALA A 335 23.40 -3.15 2.96
N ALA A 336 22.39 -2.74 2.19
CA ALA A 336 22.17 -1.34 1.84
C ALA A 336 21.64 -0.52 3.02
N TYR A 337 20.64 -1.01 3.72
CA TYR A 337 20.02 -0.36 4.87
C TYR A 337 21.00 -0.11 6.01
N GLN A 338 21.78 -1.13 6.36
CA GLN A 338 22.72 -1.07 7.49
C GLN A 338 23.91 -0.13 7.26
N ARG A 339 24.19 0.30 6.03
CA ARG A 339 25.17 1.38 5.79
C ARG A 339 24.75 2.70 6.42
N ARG A 340 23.47 2.92 6.65
CA ARG A 340 22.90 4.16 7.21
C ARG A 340 22.31 4.02 8.59
N LEU A 341 21.68 2.88 8.86
CA LEU A 341 21.01 2.56 10.12
C LEU A 341 21.37 1.14 10.53
N PRO A 342 22.34 0.98 11.46
CA PRO A 342 22.74 -0.33 11.97
C PRO A 342 21.56 -1.06 12.63
N LEU A 343 21.48 -2.36 12.40
CA LEU A 343 20.54 -3.28 13.03
C LEU A 343 21.30 -4.25 13.93
N THR A 344 20.70 -4.59 15.05
CA THR A 344 21.23 -5.63 15.95
C THR A 344 20.88 -7.03 15.43
N ALA A 345 21.56 -8.06 15.94
CA ALA A 345 21.20 -9.45 15.63
C ALA A 345 19.74 -9.77 16.03
N VAL A 346 19.23 -9.14 17.10
CA VAL A 346 17.84 -9.29 17.54
C VAL A 346 16.88 -8.68 16.51
N ASP A 347 17.22 -7.54 15.93
CA ASP A 347 16.41 -6.91 14.89
C ASP A 347 16.37 -7.81 13.63
N VAL A 348 17.50 -8.30 13.18
CA VAL A 348 17.60 -9.19 12.01
C VAL A 348 16.81 -10.49 12.23
N ALA A 349 16.87 -11.07 13.43
CA ALA A 349 16.12 -12.28 13.77
C ALA A 349 14.59 -12.09 13.76
N MET A 350 14.09 -10.85 13.72
CA MET A 350 12.66 -10.55 13.63
C MET A 350 12.14 -10.49 12.19
N ILE A 351 12.99 -10.43 11.19
CA ILE A 351 12.58 -10.29 9.78
C ILE A 351 11.56 -11.35 9.34
N PRO A 352 11.77 -12.66 9.60
CA PRO A 352 10.76 -13.66 9.24
C PRO A 352 9.40 -13.42 9.87
N THR A 353 9.37 -12.82 11.09
CA THR A 353 8.12 -12.47 11.78
C THR A 353 7.38 -11.33 11.05
N PHE A 354 8.09 -10.31 10.58
CA PHE A 354 7.49 -9.22 9.82
C PHE A 354 7.00 -9.69 8.45
N VAL A 355 7.73 -10.58 7.78
CA VAL A 355 7.30 -11.17 6.50
C VAL A 355 6.02 -11.98 6.68
N LEU A 356 5.94 -12.84 7.70
CA LEU A 356 4.68 -13.55 8.02
C LEU A 356 3.55 -12.58 8.36
N LEU A 357 3.81 -11.56 9.17
CA LEU A 357 2.80 -10.57 9.55
C LEU A 357 2.24 -9.84 8.31
N ARG A 358 3.12 -9.43 7.39
CA ARG A 358 2.71 -8.80 6.13
C ARG A 358 1.91 -9.78 5.25
N ARG A 359 2.34 -11.06 5.15
CA ARG A 359 1.61 -12.09 4.40
C ARG A 359 0.18 -12.27 4.92
N LEU A 360 0.00 -12.38 6.23
CA LEU A 360 -1.34 -12.54 6.83
C LEU A 360 -2.21 -11.29 6.63
N LEU A 361 -1.61 -10.10 6.68
CA LEU A 361 -2.32 -8.86 6.40
C LEU A 361 -2.78 -8.80 4.93
N LEU A 362 -1.96 -9.26 3.98
CA LEU A 362 -2.34 -9.34 2.57
C LEU A 362 -3.43 -10.38 2.31
N VAL A 363 -3.44 -11.49 3.05
CA VAL A 363 -4.56 -12.46 3.02
C VAL A 363 -5.86 -11.79 3.49
N ALA A 364 -5.81 -10.95 4.53
CA ALA A 364 -6.97 -10.19 4.98
C ALA A 364 -7.44 -9.20 3.90
N TRP A 365 -6.50 -8.48 3.28
CA TRP A 365 -6.77 -7.52 2.22
C TRP A 365 -7.39 -8.17 0.98
N LEU A 366 -6.83 -9.26 0.49
CA LEU A 366 -7.38 -10.01 -0.65
C LEU A 366 -8.80 -10.52 -0.39
N GLY A 367 -9.12 -10.87 0.86
CA GLY A 367 -10.47 -11.26 1.24
C GLY A 367 -11.50 -10.13 1.16
N THR A 368 -11.06 -8.87 1.20
CA THR A 368 -11.91 -7.68 0.99
C THR A 368 -11.82 -7.12 -0.43
N HIS A 369 -10.88 -7.64 -1.24
CA HIS A 369 -10.62 -7.27 -2.64
C HIS A 369 -10.57 -8.51 -3.54
N PRO A 370 -11.69 -9.28 -3.65
CA PRO A 370 -11.70 -10.59 -4.33
C PRO A 370 -11.42 -10.50 -5.84
N HIS A 371 -11.56 -9.31 -6.43
CA HIS A 371 -11.29 -9.07 -7.86
C HIS A 371 -9.93 -8.42 -8.12
N SER A 372 -9.06 -8.36 -7.09
CA SER A 372 -7.72 -7.79 -7.23
C SER A 372 -6.86 -8.63 -8.18
N ASP A 373 -6.14 -7.96 -9.06
CA ASP A 373 -5.11 -8.52 -9.95
C ASP A 373 -3.69 -8.50 -9.33
N ALA A 374 -3.59 -8.14 -8.05
CA ALA A 374 -2.31 -8.11 -7.33
C ALA A 374 -1.62 -9.49 -7.27
N VAL A 375 -2.38 -10.57 -7.39
CA VAL A 375 -1.86 -11.93 -7.48
C VAL A 375 -2.54 -12.67 -8.64
N PRO A 376 -1.82 -13.59 -9.32
CA PRO A 376 -2.39 -14.38 -10.40
C PRO A 376 -3.57 -15.27 -9.97
N SER A 377 -3.60 -15.67 -8.69
CA SER A 377 -4.63 -16.52 -8.10
C SER A 377 -4.70 -16.34 -6.60
N ILE A 378 -5.79 -15.74 -6.13
CA ILE A 378 -6.06 -15.58 -4.68
C ILE A 378 -6.08 -16.92 -3.96
N PRO A 379 -6.71 -18.01 -4.48
CA PRO A 379 -6.63 -19.32 -3.87
C PRO A 379 -5.22 -19.90 -3.78
N ALA A 380 -4.38 -19.71 -4.80
CA ALA A 380 -2.98 -20.14 -4.75
C ALA A 380 -2.21 -19.38 -3.66
N TYR A 381 -2.38 -18.05 -3.60
CA TYR A 381 -1.77 -17.22 -2.57
C TYR A 381 -2.16 -17.65 -1.16
N ALA A 382 -3.43 -18.03 -0.94
CA ALA A 382 -3.91 -18.54 0.33
C ALA A 382 -3.22 -19.87 0.72
N ARG A 383 -3.06 -20.82 -0.22
CA ARG A 383 -2.36 -22.09 0.02
C ARG A 383 -0.87 -21.87 0.31
N GLU A 384 -0.19 -21.09 -0.51
CA GLU A 384 1.22 -20.73 -0.30
C GLU A 384 1.46 -20.01 1.04
N SER A 385 0.43 -19.35 1.59
CA SER A 385 0.50 -18.78 2.94
C SER A 385 0.60 -19.84 4.02
N CYS A 386 0.02 -21.02 3.79
CA CYS A 386 0.19 -22.18 4.70
C CYS A 386 1.62 -22.73 4.64
N ASP A 387 2.20 -22.88 3.45
CA ASP A 387 3.59 -23.35 3.28
C ASP A 387 4.59 -22.37 3.94
N LEU A 388 4.34 -21.08 3.78
CA LEU A 388 5.13 -20.02 4.42
C LEU A 388 5.02 -20.09 5.95
N ALA A 389 3.82 -20.33 6.49
CA ALA A 389 3.60 -20.46 7.92
C ALA A 389 4.29 -21.71 8.51
N GLU A 390 4.26 -22.84 7.80
CA GLU A 390 5.01 -24.05 8.20
C GLU A 390 6.51 -23.78 8.24
N THR A 391 7.03 -23.13 7.20
CA THR A 391 8.45 -22.75 7.11
C THR A 391 8.85 -21.81 8.23
N TYR A 392 7.97 -20.85 8.57
CA TYR A 392 8.16 -19.93 9.70
C TYR A 392 8.18 -20.65 11.04
N LEU A 393 7.19 -21.51 11.31
CA LEU A 393 7.11 -22.30 12.55
C LEU A 393 8.30 -23.23 12.73
N ALA A 394 8.84 -23.74 11.62
CA ALA A 394 10.06 -24.56 11.61
C ALA A 394 11.36 -23.72 11.75
N GLY A 395 11.28 -22.38 11.82
CA GLY A 395 12.44 -21.49 11.91
C GLY A 395 13.30 -21.45 10.63
N ARG A 396 12.73 -21.77 9.48
CA ARG A 396 13.44 -21.86 8.19
C ARG A 396 13.03 -20.76 7.19
N LEU A 397 12.05 -19.94 7.51
CA LEU A 397 11.64 -18.87 6.61
C LEU A 397 12.80 -17.90 6.36
N LEU A 398 13.17 -17.68 5.11
CA LEU A 398 14.32 -16.90 4.65
C LEU A 398 15.70 -17.43 5.10
N ALA A 399 15.78 -18.65 5.62
CA ALA A 399 17.03 -19.32 5.83
C ALA A 399 17.49 -19.92 4.49
N GLY A 400 18.42 -19.23 3.82
CA GLY A 400 19.16 -19.75 2.67
C GLY A 400 20.34 -20.59 3.11
#